data_c432b46b4d7b39f6069d2611a3af0bf4
#
_entry.id   c432b46b4d7b39f6069d2611a3af0bf4
#
_cell.length_a   1.000
_cell.length_b   1.000
_cell.length_c   1.000
_cell.angle_alpha   90.00
_cell.angle_beta   90.00
_cell.angle_gamma   90.00
#
_symmetry.space_group_name_H-M   'P 1'
#
loop_
_entity.id
_entity.type
_entity.pdbx_description
1 polymer ?
#
loop_
_entity_poly.entity_id
_entity_poly.type
_entity_poly.pdbx_seq_one_letter_code
_entity_poly.pdbx_strand_id
1 'polypeptide(L)'
;MDQKKDSDQKSTYSKAAYAWLMTVTSYYKRVSDLGINIDELMTLNTVAANWLYKINSSDTKSLEELKGMSSDEIKKYFKGSKLSILSIANILNQPKESIRRRVQKLIDFQLLAKDES
;
A
#
# COMPACT_ATOMS: atom_id res chain seq x y z
N MET A 1 39.41 -15.65 -9.50
CA MET A 1 38.30 -15.89 -8.57
C MET A 1 37.47 -14.65 -8.33
N ASP A 2 38.09 -13.50 -8.11
CA ASP A 2 37.38 -12.27 -7.82
C ASP A 2 36.50 -11.77 -8.96
N GLN A 3 36.93 -11.96 -10.20
CA GLN A 3 36.19 -11.55 -11.40
C GLN A 3 34.87 -12.31 -11.56
N LYS A 4 34.88 -13.61 -11.26
CA LYS A 4 33.68 -14.43 -11.37
C LYS A 4 32.67 -14.04 -10.30
N LYS A 5 33.11 -13.76 -9.06
CA LYS A 5 32.27 -13.32 -7.97
C LYS A 5 31.64 -11.96 -8.25
N ASP A 6 32.42 -11.02 -8.79
CA ASP A 6 31.95 -9.69 -9.17
C ASP A 6 30.94 -9.77 -10.32
N SER A 7 31.20 -10.65 -11.31
CA SER A 7 30.29 -10.88 -12.42
C SER A 7 28.95 -11.47 -11.93
N ASP A 8 28.99 -12.42 -11.00
CA ASP A 8 27.80 -13.02 -10.43
C ASP A 8 27.00 -12.00 -9.61
N GLN A 9 27.68 -11.14 -8.84
CA GLN A 9 27.03 -10.07 -8.06
C GLN A 9 26.37 -9.04 -8.98
N LYS A 10 27.05 -8.62 -10.05
CA LYS A 10 26.49 -7.68 -11.03
C LYS A 10 25.28 -8.29 -11.73
N SER A 11 25.35 -9.57 -12.11
CA SER A 11 24.23 -10.26 -12.74
C SER A 11 23.04 -10.34 -11.80
N THR A 12 23.27 -10.65 -10.52
CA THR A 12 22.21 -10.72 -9.50
C THR A 12 21.57 -9.36 -9.29
N TYR A 13 22.39 -8.30 -9.17
CA TYR A 13 21.90 -6.93 -9.02
C TYR A 13 21.05 -6.51 -10.22
N SER A 14 21.55 -6.77 -11.44
CA SER A 14 20.82 -6.41 -12.66
C SER A 14 19.48 -7.14 -12.75
N LYS A 15 19.45 -8.41 -12.39
CA LYS A 15 18.20 -9.19 -12.38
C LYS A 15 17.22 -8.65 -11.35
N ALA A 16 17.70 -8.34 -10.16
CA ALA A 16 16.85 -7.78 -9.10
C ALA A 16 16.31 -6.40 -9.49
N ALA A 17 17.16 -5.55 -10.08
CA ALA A 17 16.74 -4.22 -10.53
C ALA A 17 15.71 -4.34 -11.65
N TYR A 18 15.93 -5.21 -12.62
CA TYR A 18 14.99 -5.46 -13.70
C TYR A 18 13.63 -5.95 -13.15
N ALA A 19 13.66 -6.93 -12.26
CA ALA A 19 12.45 -7.47 -11.67
C ALA A 19 11.66 -6.41 -10.92
N TRP A 20 12.36 -5.57 -10.15
CA TRP A 20 11.74 -4.47 -9.41
C TRP A 20 11.08 -3.46 -10.35
N LEU A 21 11.82 -3.01 -11.37
CA LEU A 21 11.31 -2.02 -12.32
C LEU A 21 10.11 -2.56 -13.10
N MET A 22 10.17 -3.81 -13.53
CA MET A 22 9.06 -4.44 -14.25
C MET A 22 7.85 -4.64 -13.34
N THR A 23 8.06 -5.00 -12.09
CA THR A 23 6.98 -5.15 -11.11
C THR A 23 6.26 -3.82 -10.88
N VAL A 24 7.01 -2.75 -10.66
CA VAL A 24 6.46 -1.41 -10.45
C VAL A 24 5.70 -0.94 -11.69
N THR A 25 6.28 -1.13 -12.87
CA THR A 25 5.65 -0.73 -14.13
C THR A 25 4.35 -1.49 -14.38
N SER A 26 4.36 -2.81 -14.17
CA SER A 26 3.19 -3.65 -14.34
C SER A 26 2.09 -3.28 -13.33
N TYR A 27 2.48 -2.99 -12.11
CA TYR A 27 1.55 -2.56 -11.06
C TYR A 27 0.90 -1.21 -11.43
N TYR A 28 1.71 -0.26 -11.88
CA TYR A 28 1.21 1.04 -12.34
C TYR A 28 0.19 0.88 -13.47
N LYS A 29 0.50 0.01 -14.43
CA LYS A 29 -0.41 -0.24 -15.55
C LYS A 29 -1.76 -0.80 -15.08
N ARG A 30 -1.74 -1.77 -14.19
CA ARG A 30 -2.96 -2.36 -13.64
C ARG A 30 -3.79 -1.33 -12.89
N VAL A 31 -3.12 -0.48 -12.13
CA VAL A 31 -3.79 0.58 -11.37
C VAL A 31 -4.37 1.64 -12.30
N SER A 32 -3.65 2.01 -13.37
CA SER A 32 -4.16 2.93 -14.39
C SER A 32 -5.41 2.39 -15.07
N ASP A 33 -5.46 1.08 -15.31
CA ASP A 33 -6.64 0.44 -15.90
C ASP A 33 -7.85 0.52 -14.97
N LEU A 34 -7.65 0.68 -13.67
CA LEU A 34 -8.74 0.92 -12.72
C LEU A 34 -9.25 2.36 -12.74
N GLY A 35 -8.57 3.26 -13.47
CA GLY A 35 -8.99 4.65 -13.58
C GLY A 35 -8.44 5.58 -12.52
N ILE A 36 -7.41 5.16 -11.78
CA ILE A 36 -6.74 6.02 -10.79
C ILE A 36 -5.35 6.43 -11.28
N ASN A 37 -4.89 7.58 -10.82
CA ASN A 37 -3.56 8.12 -11.18
C ASN A 37 -2.52 7.78 -10.10
N ILE A 38 -1.26 8.17 -10.34
CA ILE A 38 -0.15 7.85 -9.43
C ILE A 38 -0.32 8.47 -8.05
N ASP A 39 -0.86 9.68 -7.96
CA ASP A 39 -1.09 10.34 -6.68
C ASP A 39 -2.16 9.61 -5.86
N GLU A 40 -3.20 9.16 -6.53
CA GLU A 40 -4.25 8.37 -5.91
C GLU A 40 -3.71 7.00 -5.47
N LEU A 41 -2.84 6.40 -6.28
CA LEU A 41 -2.17 5.17 -5.93
C LEU A 41 -1.30 5.34 -4.68
N MET A 42 -0.53 6.42 -4.60
CA MET A 42 0.32 6.67 -3.43
C MET A 42 -0.52 6.88 -2.17
N THR A 43 -1.66 7.53 -2.30
CA THR A 43 -2.62 7.69 -1.19
C THR A 43 -3.14 6.33 -0.74
N LEU A 44 -3.55 5.48 -1.67
CA LEU A 44 -4.00 4.13 -1.38
C LEU A 44 -2.89 3.30 -0.73
N ASN A 45 -1.67 3.37 -1.26
CA ASN A 45 -0.53 2.65 -0.71
C ASN A 45 -0.21 3.08 0.73
N THR A 46 -0.37 4.35 1.06
CA THR A 46 -0.15 4.86 2.42
C THR A 46 -1.12 4.20 3.40
N VAL A 47 -2.39 4.08 3.03
CA VAL A 47 -3.40 3.42 3.86
C VAL A 47 -3.09 1.93 3.98
N ALA A 48 -2.76 1.28 2.86
CA ALA A 48 -2.43 -0.15 2.85
C ALA A 48 -1.18 -0.44 3.68
N ALA A 49 -0.17 0.41 3.61
CA ALA A 49 1.06 0.26 4.40
C ALA A 49 0.77 0.36 5.90
N ASN A 50 -0.09 1.28 6.31
CA ASN A 50 -0.50 1.40 7.71
C ASN A 50 -1.21 0.12 8.19
N TRP A 51 -2.02 -0.45 7.35
CA TRP A 51 -2.73 -1.71 7.62
C TRP A 51 -1.75 -2.86 7.83
N LEU A 52 -0.81 -3.01 6.89
CA LEU A 52 0.21 -4.04 6.95
C LEU A 52 1.14 -3.85 8.16
N TYR A 53 1.45 -2.61 8.50
CA TYR A 53 2.23 -2.30 9.69
C TYR A 53 1.53 -2.84 10.95
N LYS A 54 0.24 -2.62 11.05
CA LYS A 54 -0.53 -3.12 12.18
C LYS A 54 -0.51 -4.66 12.25
N ILE A 55 -0.70 -5.32 11.12
CA ILE A 55 -0.66 -6.79 11.03
C ILE A 55 0.71 -7.30 11.47
N ASN A 56 1.78 -6.68 10.99
CA ASN A 56 3.15 -7.12 11.27
C ASN A 56 3.58 -6.83 12.71
N SER A 57 3.05 -5.80 13.32
CA SER A 57 3.40 -5.44 14.71
C SER A 57 2.49 -6.09 15.74
N SER A 58 1.42 -6.76 15.31
CA SER A 58 0.50 -7.47 16.18
C SER A 58 0.89 -8.93 16.25
N ASP A 59 1.15 -9.44 17.45
CA ASP A 59 1.46 -10.86 17.66
C ASP A 59 0.21 -11.74 17.57
N THR A 60 -0.95 -11.17 17.32
CA THR A 60 -2.20 -11.86 17.52
C THR A 60 -2.84 -12.41 16.25
N LYS A 61 -2.57 -11.80 15.07
CA LYS A 61 -3.24 -12.22 13.83
C LYS A 61 -2.30 -12.20 12.64
N SER A 62 -2.25 -13.29 11.89
CA SER A 62 -1.59 -13.35 10.60
C SER A 62 -2.56 -12.91 9.50
N LEU A 63 -2.02 -12.65 8.31
CA LEU A 63 -2.85 -12.31 7.16
C LEU A 63 -3.83 -13.43 6.81
N GLU A 64 -3.42 -14.68 6.99
CA GLU A 64 -4.27 -15.85 6.72
C GLU A 64 -5.43 -15.94 7.71
N GLU A 65 -5.19 -15.64 8.99
CA GLU A 65 -6.23 -15.60 9.99
C GLU A 65 -7.26 -14.51 9.69
N LEU A 66 -6.80 -13.37 9.18
CA LEU A 66 -7.69 -12.26 8.80
C LEU A 66 -8.61 -12.64 7.65
N LYS A 67 -8.14 -13.47 6.71
CA LYS A 67 -8.97 -13.93 5.59
C LYS A 67 -10.17 -14.75 6.03
N GLY A 68 -10.06 -15.44 7.18
CA GLY A 68 -11.16 -16.23 7.73
C GLY A 68 -12.12 -15.46 8.60
N MET A 69 -11.90 -14.15 8.81
CA MET A 69 -12.72 -13.33 9.69
C MET A 69 -13.90 -12.70 8.93
N SER A 70 -15.00 -12.48 9.64
CA SER A 70 -16.13 -11.73 9.10
C SER A 70 -15.77 -10.25 8.96
N SER A 71 -16.57 -9.51 8.17
CA SER A 71 -16.36 -8.06 8.01
C SER A 71 -16.38 -7.32 9.33
N ASP A 72 -17.28 -7.70 10.24
CA ASP A 72 -17.40 -7.06 11.54
C ASP A 72 -16.19 -7.34 12.43
N GLU A 73 -15.68 -8.57 12.39
CA GLU A 73 -14.47 -8.94 13.13
C GLU A 73 -13.25 -8.18 12.63
N ILE A 74 -13.12 -8.01 11.31
CA ILE A 74 -12.03 -7.25 10.71
C ILE A 74 -12.10 -5.79 11.13
N LYS A 75 -13.29 -5.19 11.07
CA LYS A 75 -13.50 -3.80 11.52
C LYS A 75 -13.11 -3.62 12.98
N LYS A 76 -13.50 -4.57 13.83
CA LYS A 76 -13.17 -4.53 15.25
C LYS A 76 -11.65 -4.65 15.47
N TYR A 77 -10.99 -5.53 14.73
CA TYR A 77 -9.55 -5.73 14.84
C TYR A 77 -8.78 -4.46 14.46
N PHE A 78 -9.22 -3.75 13.43
CA PHE A 78 -8.57 -2.52 12.97
C PHE A 78 -9.11 -1.24 13.64
N LYS A 79 -9.99 -1.38 14.60
CA LYS A 79 -10.49 -0.22 15.36
C LYS A 79 -9.32 0.47 16.05
N GLY A 80 -9.19 1.78 15.84
CA GLY A 80 -8.09 2.56 16.40
C GLY A 80 -6.85 2.65 15.54
N SER A 81 -6.76 1.88 14.45
CA SER A 81 -5.65 1.98 13.50
C SER A 81 -6.00 2.84 12.29
N LYS A 82 -6.97 3.73 12.46
CA LYS A 82 -7.40 4.64 11.42
C LYS A 82 -6.29 5.61 11.04
N LEU A 83 -6.18 5.87 9.75
CA LEU A 83 -5.28 6.89 9.25
C LEU A 83 -6.12 8.10 8.86
N SER A 84 -5.87 9.24 9.51
CA SER A 84 -6.60 10.48 9.21
C SER A 84 -6.09 11.10 7.91
N ILE A 85 -6.92 11.95 7.30
CA ILE A 85 -6.51 12.70 6.10
C ILE A 85 -5.28 13.55 6.40
N LEU A 86 -5.22 14.16 7.59
CA LEU A 86 -4.06 14.95 7.98
C LEU A 86 -2.79 14.11 8.07
N SER A 87 -2.88 12.90 8.62
CA SER A 87 -1.73 11.99 8.71
C SER A 87 -1.23 11.59 7.33
N ILE A 88 -2.15 11.27 6.41
CA ILE A 88 -1.78 10.94 5.03
C ILE A 88 -1.10 12.14 4.36
N ALA A 89 -1.66 13.33 4.53
CA ALA A 89 -1.10 14.56 3.97
C ALA A 89 0.32 14.80 4.48
N ASN A 90 0.57 14.57 5.76
CA ASN A 90 1.90 14.72 6.35
C ASN A 90 2.88 13.67 5.82
N ILE A 91 2.46 12.42 5.71
CA ILE A 91 3.31 11.34 5.20
C ILE A 91 3.73 11.61 3.76
N LEU A 92 2.80 12.03 2.92
CA LEU A 92 3.06 12.28 1.50
C LEU A 92 3.55 13.70 1.22
N ASN A 93 3.59 14.55 2.24
CA ASN A 93 3.97 15.97 2.11
C ASN A 93 3.14 16.67 1.03
N GLN A 94 1.82 16.54 1.12
CA GLN A 94 0.88 17.10 0.17
C GLN A 94 -0.25 17.84 0.89
N PRO A 95 -0.91 18.81 0.19
CA PRO A 95 -1.98 19.56 0.81
C PRO A 95 -3.16 18.69 1.24
N LYS A 96 -3.71 18.98 2.40
CA LYS A 96 -4.84 18.26 2.98
C LYS A 96 -6.04 18.17 2.02
N GLU A 97 -6.35 19.26 1.32
CA GLU A 97 -7.48 19.27 0.39
C GLU A 97 -7.27 18.35 -0.81
N SER A 98 -6.03 18.26 -1.31
CA SER A 98 -5.70 17.32 -2.38
C SER A 98 -5.88 15.88 -1.92
N ILE A 99 -5.42 15.57 -0.72
CA ILE A 99 -5.58 14.23 -0.13
C ILE A 99 -7.05 13.91 0.08
N ARG A 100 -7.84 14.86 0.57
CA ARG A 100 -9.28 14.66 0.79
C ARG A 100 -9.98 14.26 -0.51
N ARG A 101 -9.68 14.95 -1.60
CA ARG A 101 -10.29 14.65 -2.90
C ARG A 101 -9.87 13.27 -3.42
N ARG A 102 -8.60 12.90 -3.23
CA ARG A 102 -8.10 11.59 -3.65
C ARG A 102 -8.72 10.47 -2.83
N VAL A 103 -8.82 10.65 -1.52
CA VAL A 103 -9.47 9.68 -0.64
C VAL A 103 -10.93 9.52 -1.03
N GLN A 104 -11.64 10.61 -1.30
CA GLN A 104 -13.04 10.54 -1.69
C GLN A 104 -13.21 9.76 -3.01
N LYS A 105 -12.34 10.00 -3.97
CA LYS A 105 -12.37 9.25 -5.23
C LYS A 105 -12.12 7.75 -5.01
N LEU A 106 -11.17 7.41 -4.15
CA LEU A 106 -10.88 6.01 -3.82
C LEU A 106 -12.06 5.34 -3.12
N ILE A 107 -12.77 6.07 -2.28
CA ILE A 107 -13.99 5.58 -1.64
C ILE A 107 -15.07 5.36 -2.69
N ASP A 108 -15.26 6.31 -3.60
CA ASP A 108 -16.25 6.19 -4.69
C ASP A 108 -15.96 5.00 -5.60
N PHE A 109 -14.69 4.68 -5.78
CA PHE A 109 -14.24 3.51 -6.55
C PHE A 109 -14.26 2.22 -5.74
N GLN A 110 -14.71 2.28 -4.49
CA GLN A 110 -14.77 1.13 -3.56
C GLN A 110 -13.41 0.51 -3.25
N LEU A 111 -12.35 1.29 -3.39
CA LEU A 111 -10.98 0.87 -3.02
C LEU A 111 -10.64 1.22 -1.58
N LEU A 112 -11.34 2.18 -1.00
CA LEU A 112 -11.24 2.54 0.41
C LEU A 112 -12.62 2.64 1.01
N ALA A 113 -12.71 2.48 2.32
CA ALA A 113 -13.95 2.69 3.07
C ALA A 113 -13.74 3.78 4.11
N LYS A 114 -14.77 4.59 4.31
CA LYS A 114 -14.78 5.58 5.36
C LYS A 114 -15.27 4.92 6.64
N ASP A 115 -14.61 5.19 7.75
CA ASP A 115 -15.06 4.72 9.04
C ASP A 115 -16.23 5.58 9.53
N GLU A 116 -17.31 4.95 9.90
CA GLU A 116 -18.55 5.62 10.31
C GLU A 116 -18.59 6.01 11.79
N SER A 117 -17.55 5.69 12.54
CA SER A 117 -17.52 6.02 13.98
C SER A 117 -17.05 7.44 14.24
#